data_09fcd461a851548c90c33b22d71bf6aa
#
_entry.id   09fcd461a851548c90c33b22d71bf6aa
#
_cell.length_a   1.000
_cell.length_b   1.000
_cell.length_c   1.000
_cell.angle_alpha   90.00
_cell.angle_beta   90.00
_cell.angle_gamma   90.00
#
_symmetry.space_group_name_H-M   'P 1'
#
loop_
_entity.id
_entity.type
_entity.pdbx_description
1 polymer ?
#
loop_
_entity_poly.entity_id
_entity_poly.type
_entity_poly.pdbx_seq_one_letter_code
_entity_poly.pdbx_strand_id
1 'polypeptide(L)'
;MTEAPVARPNPSPHRRAAAAILAIAAAALAPRQGLAQEAAAPAPDQDYALHGQTTFTEQYHPAFTSAYQGPNSLNSGSRGDETWDVTLFAGLRPWSGAEIWVNPEVDQGFGLSDTLGIAGFSSAEAYKVGAAVPYVRVPRLFLRQTIDLGGAAKTIDADANQLGMTATANRITLTLGKFAVVDIFDTNPYAHDPRNDFLNWAVVDAGAFDYAADAWGFTYGAAAEWTQNWWTLRAGLFDGSTTPNSPDLDLRPGQQFQVVLEAEARYALWARDGSIKLLGYQTRALLASFPDLLAFFADHPGASETQAESVRHLRNKFGFSLNAAQTLTPTLNAFLRASLGDGRTEAYDFTDIDRSVSAGVSLSGKSWGRPNDTLGLAAVANTISKARKDFFEQGGLGILVGDGKLLNAGPEQILEPTYSYAVRPGVSVAADYQFVNHPAYNRDRGPVSILGARLHMQF
;
A
#
# COMPACT_ATOMS: atom_id res chain seq x y z
N MET A 1 12.13 63.03 5.26
CA MET A 1 11.20 61.85 5.16
C MET A 1 11.94 60.76 4.42
N THR A 2 12.56 59.87 5.15
CA THR A 2 13.34 58.75 4.63
C THR A 2 12.47 57.49 4.76
N GLU A 3 12.09 56.92 3.64
CA GLU A 3 11.33 55.63 3.58
C GLU A 3 12.18 54.48 4.09
N ALA A 4 11.63 53.71 5.02
CA ALA A 4 12.24 52.47 5.50
C ALA A 4 12.08 51.32 4.47
N PRO A 5 13.06 50.42 4.29
CA PRO A 5 12.98 49.37 3.34
C PRO A 5 11.96 48.26 3.79
N VAL A 6 11.04 47.93 2.91
CA VAL A 6 10.07 46.83 3.07
C VAL A 6 10.83 45.49 3.10
N ALA A 7 10.77 44.80 4.23
CA ALA A 7 11.33 43.47 4.38
C ALA A 7 10.56 42.46 3.49
N ARG A 8 11.27 41.75 2.62
CA ARG A 8 10.68 40.64 1.82
C ARG A 8 10.29 39.48 2.73
N PRO A 9 9.15 38.87 2.57
CA PRO A 9 8.76 37.71 3.38
C PRO A 9 9.73 36.52 3.13
N ASN A 10 10.14 35.88 4.22
CA ASN A 10 10.96 34.68 4.19
C ASN A 10 10.16 33.59 3.45
N PRO A 11 10.76 32.83 2.52
CA PRO A 11 10.08 31.73 1.87
C PRO A 11 9.69 30.65 2.89
N SER A 12 8.47 30.14 2.78
CA SER A 12 7.94 29.10 3.65
C SER A 12 8.86 27.87 3.69
N PRO A 13 8.89 27.09 4.78
CA PRO A 13 9.75 25.91 4.92
C PRO A 13 9.57 24.90 3.79
N HIS A 14 8.39 24.80 3.21
CA HIS A 14 8.08 23.95 2.05
C HIS A 14 8.88 24.29 0.79
N ARG A 15 9.13 25.58 0.51
CA ARG A 15 9.98 26.00 -0.63
C ARG A 15 11.46 25.67 -0.44
N ARG A 16 11.94 25.53 0.79
CA ARG A 16 13.34 25.12 1.07
C ARG A 16 13.55 23.63 0.90
N ALA A 17 12.56 22.81 1.27
CA ALA A 17 12.60 21.36 1.03
C ALA A 17 12.57 21.03 -0.46
N ALA A 18 11.67 21.63 -1.24
CA ALA A 18 11.61 21.46 -2.70
C ALA A 18 12.91 21.88 -3.40
N ALA A 19 13.59 22.94 -2.96
CA ALA A 19 14.87 23.38 -3.52
C ALA A 19 16.03 22.39 -3.19
N ALA A 20 16.00 21.76 -2.02
CA ALA A 20 17.00 20.75 -1.64
C ALA A 20 16.81 19.44 -2.43
N ILE A 21 15.58 19.02 -2.69
CA ILE A 21 15.26 17.84 -3.51
C ILE A 21 15.68 18.07 -4.97
N LEU A 22 15.44 19.25 -5.53
CA LEU A 22 15.92 19.62 -6.87
C LEU A 22 17.46 19.64 -6.97
N ALA A 23 18.15 20.02 -5.90
CA ALA A 23 19.63 20.02 -5.87
C ALA A 23 20.21 18.59 -5.82
N ILE A 24 19.57 17.66 -5.10
CA ILE A 24 19.94 16.24 -5.07
C ILE A 24 19.65 15.60 -6.42
N ALA A 25 18.50 15.89 -7.05
CA ALA A 25 18.15 15.43 -8.39
C ALA A 25 19.15 15.93 -9.46
N ALA A 26 19.63 17.18 -9.35
CA ALA A 26 20.60 17.75 -10.27
C ALA A 26 22.00 17.12 -10.14
N ALA A 27 22.42 16.72 -8.94
CA ALA A 27 23.69 16.01 -8.73
C ALA A 27 23.66 14.57 -9.29
N ALA A 28 22.46 13.94 -9.37
CA ALA A 28 22.26 12.62 -9.94
C ALA A 28 22.26 12.61 -11.50
N LEU A 29 22.18 13.77 -12.14
CA LEU A 29 22.06 13.93 -13.61
C LEU A 29 23.40 13.95 -14.38
N ALA A 30 24.55 13.68 -13.74
CA ALA A 30 25.83 13.62 -14.47
C ALA A 30 25.87 12.40 -15.41
N PRO A 31 26.18 12.58 -16.71
CA PRO A 31 26.18 11.48 -17.67
C PRO A 31 27.34 10.51 -17.39
N ARG A 32 27.02 9.26 -17.01
CA ARG A 32 27.95 8.14 -17.07
C ARG A 32 27.77 7.44 -18.42
N GLN A 33 28.86 7.26 -19.17
CA GLN A 33 28.86 6.55 -20.45
C GLN A 33 28.44 5.09 -20.24
N GLY A 34 27.38 4.67 -20.97
CA GLY A 34 26.84 3.32 -20.92
C GLY A 34 27.84 2.28 -21.43
N LEU A 35 28.07 1.25 -20.64
CA LEU A 35 28.62 -0.02 -21.11
C LEU A 35 27.44 -0.88 -21.57
N ALA A 36 27.49 -1.37 -22.79
CA ALA A 36 26.55 -2.33 -23.35
C ALA A 36 26.55 -3.61 -22.48
N GLN A 37 25.41 -4.02 -21.96
CA GLN A 37 25.26 -5.20 -21.13
C GLN A 37 25.14 -6.43 -22.05
N GLU A 38 26.23 -7.20 -22.15
CA GLU A 38 26.21 -8.57 -22.68
C GLU A 38 25.33 -9.45 -21.78
N ALA A 39 24.63 -10.42 -22.38
CA ALA A 39 23.80 -11.36 -21.60
C ALA A 39 24.69 -12.12 -20.61
N ALA A 40 24.66 -11.73 -19.36
CA ALA A 40 25.50 -12.27 -18.31
C ALA A 40 25.06 -13.71 -17.98
N ALA A 41 26.07 -14.59 -17.72
CA ALA A 41 25.87 -15.86 -17.03
C ALA A 41 25.12 -15.61 -15.69
N PRO A 42 24.35 -16.62 -15.17
CA PRO A 42 23.67 -16.45 -13.90
C PRO A 42 24.63 -15.91 -12.85
N ALA A 43 24.27 -14.78 -12.24
CA ALA A 43 25.10 -14.14 -11.23
C ALA A 43 25.36 -15.14 -10.10
N PRO A 44 26.58 -15.21 -9.55
CA PRO A 44 26.83 -16.05 -8.37
C PRO A 44 25.94 -15.59 -7.21
N ASP A 45 25.66 -16.53 -6.30
CA ASP A 45 24.92 -16.22 -5.07
C ASP A 45 25.56 -15.01 -4.36
N GLN A 46 24.73 -14.01 -4.03
CA GLN A 46 25.20 -12.81 -3.35
C GLN A 46 25.31 -13.08 -1.84
N ASP A 47 26.41 -12.65 -1.21
CA ASP A 47 26.61 -12.75 0.23
C ASP A 47 26.04 -11.53 0.98
N TYR A 48 25.98 -10.38 0.33
CA TYR A 48 25.41 -9.15 0.89
C TYR A 48 24.88 -8.24 -0.24
N ALA A 49 23.99 -7.34 0.16
CA ALA A 49 23.51 -6.26 -0.69
C ALA A 49 23.28 -4.99 0.13
N LEU A 50 23.47 -3.86 -0.53
CA LEU A 50 23.10 -2.54 -0.03
C LEU A 50 22.37 -1.81 -1.14
N HIS A 51 21.09 -1.56 -0.94
CA HIS A 51 20.25 -0.80 -1.87
C HIS A 51 19.71 0.44 -1.15
N GLY A 52 19.29 1.41 -1.93
CA GLY A 52 18.62 2.58 -1.42
C GLY A 52 17.57 3.06 -2.38
N GLN A 53 16.51 3.64 -1.83
CA GLN A 53 15.48 4.30 -2.62
C GLN A 53 15.01 5.58 -1.96
N THR A 54 14.41 6.45 -2.74
CA THR A 54 13.64 7.59 -2.26
C THR A 54 12.47 7.84 -3.19
N THR A 55 11.31 8.11 -2.61
CA THR A 55 10.08 8.44 -3.34
C THR A 55 9.54 9.76 -2.84
N PHE A 56 9.25 10.66 -3.75
CA PHE A 56 8.51 11.89 -3.48
C PHE A 56 7.20 11.85 -4.26
N THR A 57 6.09 11.98 -3.57
CA THR A 57 4.75 11.99 -4.16
C THR A 57 4.04 13.27 -3.77
N GLU A 58 3.57 14.03 -4.76
CA GLU A 58 2.70 15.20 -4.62
C GLU A 58 1.34 14.85 -5.19
N GLN A 59 0.27 15.12 -4.44
CA GLN A 59 -1.10 15.00 -4.91
C GLN A 59 -1.86 16.29 -4.70
N TYR A 60 -2.73 16.63 -5.65
CA TYR A 60 -3.55 17.83 -5.63
C TYR A 60 -4.95 17.55 -6.14
N HIS A 61 -5.95 18.10 -5.49
CA HIS A 61 -7.30 18.19 -6.06
C HIS A 61 -7.84 19.62 -6.07
N PRO A 62 -8.56 20.04 -7.12
CA PRO A 62 -9.33 21.27 -7.10
C PRO A 62 -10.52 21.16 -6.15
N ALA A 63 -11.14 22.30 -5.83
CA ALA A 63 -12.39 22.30 -5.07
C ALA A 63 -13.47 21.48 -5.77
N PHE A 64 -14.26 20.76 -5.01
CA PHE A 64 -15.37 19.93 -5.51
C PHE A 64 -16.65 20.14 -4.70
N THR A 65 -17.78 19.68 -5.23
CA THR A 65 -19.09 19.82 -4.58
C THR A 65 -19.17 18.97 -3.33
N SER A 66 -19.58 19.57 -2.22
CA SER A 66 -19.82 18.90 -0.95
C SER A 66 -20.95 19.62 -0.22
N ALA A 67 -22.02 18.91 0.10
CA ALA A 67 -23.16 19.47 0.81
C ALA A 67 -22.86 19.70 2.30
N TYR A 68 -21.91 18.92 2.88
CA TYR A 68 -21.46 19.03 4.27
C TYR A 68 -20.08 18.39 4.41
N GLN A 69 -19.43 18.67 5.53
CA GLN A 69 -18.10 18.14 5.85
C GLN A 69 -18.05 17.71 7.31
N GLY A 70 -17.43 16.59 7.59
CA GLY A 70 -17.21 16.02 8.90
C GLY A 70 -15.74 15.76 9.19
N PRO A 71 -15.40 15.15 10.34
CA PRO A 71 -14.03 14.98 10.79
C PRO A 71 -13.13 14.18 9.83
N ASN A 72 -13.65 13.08 9.27
CA ASN A 72 -12.90 12.23 8.32
C ASN A 72 -13.34 12.46 6.87
N SER A 73 -13.70 13.69 6.52
CA SER A 73 -14.03 14.06 5.15
C SER A 73 -12.78 14.49 4.38
N LEU A 74 -12.69 14.12 3.10
CA LEU A 74 -11.78 14.80 2.18
C LEU A 74 -12.11 16.29 2.16
N ASN A 75 -11.13 17.16 2.29
CA ASN A 75 -11.35 18.61 2.26
C ASN A 75 -11.99 19.02 0.92
N SER A 76 -13.12 19.74 0.95
CA SER A 76 -13.82 20.11 -0.28
C SER A 76 -13.25 21.34 -1.00
N GLY A 77 -12.35 22.10 -0.37
CA GLY A 77 -11.56 23.15 -1.02
C GLY A 77 -10.43 22.58 -1.86
N SER A 78 -9.75 23.42 -2.65
CA SER A 78 -8.54 22.98 -3.34
C SER A 78 -7.43 22.71 -2.32
N ARG A 79 -6.79 21.54 -2.45
CA ARG A 79 -5.70 21.12 -1.54
C ARG A 79 -4.64 20.34 -2.30
N GLY A 80 -3.38 20.54 -1.89
CA GLY A 80 -2.25 19.71 -2.30
C GLY A 80 -1.45 19.33 -1.08
N ASP A 81 -1.02 18.07 -1.03
CA ASP A 81 -0.22 17.50 0.06
C ASP A 81 0.82 16.53 -0.54
N GLU A 82 1.97 16.47 0.11
CA GLU A 82 3.09 15.63 -0.30
C GLU A 82 3.43 14.56 0.73
N THR A 83 4.08 13.49 0.25
CA THR A 83 4.83 12.53 1.05
C THR A 83 6.24 12.36 0.50
N TRP A 84 7.18 12.06 1.38
CA TRP A 84 8.55 11.77 1.03
C TRP A 84 9.11 10.68 1.93
N ASP A 85 9.76 9.69 1.32
CA ASP A 85 10.47 8.63 2.01
C ASP A 85 11.90 8.48 1.49
N VAL A 86 12.78 7.93 2.34
CA VAL A 86 14.11 7.43 1.99
C VAL A 86 14.32 6.12 2.73
N THR A 87 14.46 5.01 2.01
CA THR A 87 14.72 3.70 2.59
C THR A 87 16.12 3.20 2.21
N LEU A 88 16.86 2.69 3.19
CA LEU A 88 18.07 1.90 2.98
C LEU A 88 17.72 0.42 3.20
N PHE A 89 18.16 -0.45 2.30
CA PHE A 89 18.00 -1.90 2.39
C PHE A 89 19.37 -2.53 2.57
N ALA A 90 19.65 -3.09 3.75
CA ALA A 90 20.90 -3.77 4.03
C ALA A 90 20.63 -5.26 4.24
N GLY A 91 21.19 -6.10 3.39
CA GLY A 91 21.02 -7.55 3.37
C GLY A 91 22.34 -8.30 3.55
N LEU A 92 22.30 -9.41 4.29
CA LEU A 92 23.44 -10.29 4.51
C LEU A 92 22.99 -11.75 4.43
N ARG A 93 23.84 -12.62 3.85
CA ARG A 93 23.70 -14.09 3.84
C ARG A 93 24.61 -14.72 4.88
N PRO A 94 24.13 -14.99 6.10
CA PRO A 94 25.00 -15.55 7.17
C PRO A 94 25.33 -17.02 6.96
N TRP A 95 24.49 -17.79 6.24
CA TRP A 95 24.70 -19.18 5.81
C TRP A 95 23.86 -19.50 4.59
N SER A 96 24.07 -20.66 4.00
CA SER A 96 23.36 -21.07 2.77
C SER A 96 21.84 -21.01 2.91
N GLY A 97 21.19 -20.34 1.97
CA GLY A 97 19.74 -20.15 1.90
C GLY A 97 19.18 -19.13 2.91
N ALA A 98 20.01 -18.58 3.82
CA ALA A 98 19.57 -17.58 4.78
C ALA A 98 19.80 -16.16 4.26
N GLU A 99 18.93 -15.24 4.64
CA GLU A 99 19.06 -13.79 4.43
C GLU A 99 18.59 -13.06 5.67
N ILE A 100 19.38 -12.10 6.16
CA ILE A 100 18.95 -11.13 7.18
C ILE A 100 18.86 -9.77 6.52
N TRP A 101 17.73 -9.08 6.71
CA TRP A 101 17.49 -7.75 6.16
C TRP A 101 17.13 -6.77 7.26
N VAL A 102 17.64 -5.53 7.13
CA VAL A 102 17.25 -4.38 7.93
C VAL A 102 17.04 -3.17 7.03
N ASN A 103 15.88 -2.50 7.19
CA ASN A 103 15.52 -1.34 6.39
C ASN A 103 15.26 -0.14 7.30
N PRO A 104 16.27 0.67 7.66
CA PRO A 104 16.02 1.99 8.23
C PRO A 104 15.41 2.92 7.17
N GLU A 105 14.39 3.67 7.59
CA GLU A 105 13.62 4.54 6.71
C GLU A 105 13.39 5.91 7.36
N VAL A 106 13.42 6.94 6.54
CA VAL A 106 13.03 8.31 6.91
C VAL A 106 11.76 8.64 6.14
N ASP A 107 10.72 9.05 6.85
CA ASP A 107 9.44 9.43 6.26
C ASP A 107 9.07 10.86 6.61
N GLN A 108 8.27 11.50 5.75
CA GLN A 108 7.66 12.82 5.97
C GLN A 108 6.33 12.92 5.23
N GLY A 109 5.39 13.65 5.79
CA GLY A 109 4.08 13.93 5.20
C GLY A 109 2.98 13.02 5.73
N PHE A 110 1.75 13.32 5.34
CA PHE A 110 0.53 12.57 5.73
C PHE A 110 -0.21 12.01 4.52
N GLY A 111 0.05 12.54 3.32
CA GLY A 111 -0.76 12.33 2.13
C GLY A 111 -1.95 13.26 2.02
N LEU A 112 -2.65 13.19 0.91
CA LEU A 112 -3.72 14.10 0.53
C LEU A 112 -4.84 14.13 1.59
N SER A 113 -5.11 15.33 2.12
CA SER A 113 -6.11 15.56 3.17
C SER A 113 -5.89 14.70 4.43
N ASP A 114 -4.62 14.51 4.82
CA ASP A 114 -4.19 13.67 5.94
C ASP A 114 -4.65 12.19 5.79
N THR A 115 -4.69 11.70 4.54
CA THR A 115 -5.16 10.36 4.12
C THR A 115 -6.63 10.09 4.49
N LEU A 116 -7.47 11.14 4.57
CA LEU A 116 -8.86 11.03 5.00
C LEU A 116 -9.86 11.26 3.85
N GLY A 117 -11.02 10.65 3.97
CA GLY A 117 -12.22 10.95 3.17
C GLY A 117 -12.33 10.22 1.83
N ILE A 118 -11.46 9.24 1.58
CA ILE A 118 -11.56 8.28 0.47
C ILE A 118 -11.25 6.92 1.05
N ALA A 119 -12.12 5.92 0.87
CA ALA A 119 -11.94 4.60 1.47
C ALA A 119 -10.79 3.82 0.78
N GLY A 120 -10.71 3.86 -0.54
CA GLY A 120 -9.51 3.50 -1.30
C GLY A 120 -8.60 4.71 -1.41
N PHE A 121 -7.87 5.04 -0.34
CA PHE A 121 -7.08 6.28 -0.27
C PHE A 121 -6.11 6.45 -1.44
N SER A 122 -5.91 7.70 -1.83
CA SER A 122 -5.35 8.08 -3.12
C SER A 122 -3.85 7.79 -3.29
N SER A 123 -3.13 7.51 -2.20
CA SER A 123 -1.71 7.12 -2.25
C SER A 123 -1.39 6.11 -1.17
N ALA A 124 -0.98 4.90 -1.57
CA ALA A 124 -0.48 3.88 -0.64
C ALA A 124 0.93 4.20 -0.10
N GLU A 125 1.57 5.28 -0.57
CA GLU A 125 2.77 5.88 0.03
C GLU A 125 2.44 6.89 1.14
N ALA A 126 1.16 7.02 1.51
CA ALA A 126 0.70 7.99 2.50
C ALA A 126 0.26 7.30 3.79
N TYR A 127 0.44 7.98 4.91
CA TYR A 127 0.10 7.45 6.23
C TYR A 127 -0.79 8.42 7.00
N LYS A 128 -1.83 7.90 7.65
CA LYS A 128 -2.68 8.69 8.54
C LYS A 128 -1.92 9.22 9.76
N VAL A 129 -0.89 8.51 10.18
CA VAL A 129 -0.04 8.83 11.36
C VAL A 129 1.31 9.45 10.97
N GLY A 130 1.40 10.11 9.83
CA GLY A 130 2.59 10.79 9.34
C GLY A 130 3.03 11.96 10.22
N ALA A 131 4.04 12.70 9.77
CA ALA A 131 4.50 13.92 10.41
C ALA A 131 4.92 14.96 9.37
N ALA A 132 4.71 16.25 9.69
CA ALA A 132 5.13 17.35 8.83
C ALA A 132 6.66 17.53 8.76
N VAL A 133 7.41 16.91 9.66
CA VAL A 133 8.88 16.91 9.70
C VAL A 133 9.41 15.50 9.52
N PRO A 134 10.62 15.32 8.96
CA PRO A 134 11.21 13.99 8.80
C PRO A 134 11.34 13.24 10.14
N TYR A 135 10.99 11.97 10.15
CA TYR A 135 11.16 11.07 11.28
C TYR A 135 11.73 9.73 10.82
N VAL A 136 12.38 9.00 11.73
CA VAL A 136 13.09 7.74 11.42
C VAL A 136 12.34 6.57 12.02
N ARG A 137 12.24 5.48 11.28
CA ARG A 137 11.73 4.19 11.74
C ARG A 137 12.48 3.02 11.11
N VAL A 138 12.23 1.81 11.60
CA VAL A 138 12.72 0.57 10.99
C VAL A 138 11.49 -0.30 10.66
N PRO A 139 10.93 -0.17 9.44
CA PRO A 139 9.75 -0.92 9.02
C PRO A 139 10.04 -2.41 8.84
N ARG A 140 11.24 -2.79 8.38
CA ARG A 140 11.61 -4.19 8.16
C ARG A 140 12.88 -4.55 8.89
N LEU A 141 12.80 -5.68 9.63
CA LEU A 141 13.91 -6.38 10.24
C LEU A 141 13.55 -7.86 10.31
N PHE A 142 14.05 -8.67 9.39
CA PHE A 142 13.64 -10.07 9.31
C PHE A 142 14.76 -11.00 8.88
N LEU A 143 14.59 -12.28 9.24
CA LEU A 143 15.34 -13.42 8.74
C LEU A 143 14.46 -14.16 7.73
N ARG A 144 15.04 -14.49 6.57
CA ARG A 144 14.44 -15.40 5.60
C ARG A 144 15.34 -16.61 5.41
N GLN A 145 14.77 -17.82 5.37
CA GLN A 145 15.47 -19.07 5.09
C GLN A 145 14.80 -19.78 3.92
N THR A 146 15.53 -19.98 2.85
CA THR A 146 15.14 -20.83 1.72
C THR A 146 15.72 -22.22 1.92
N ILE A 147 14.88 -23.25 1.77
CA ILE A 147 15.21 -24.67 1.89
C ILE A 147 14.84 -25.35 0.59
N ASP A 148 15.81 -25.85 -0.13
CA ASP A 148 15.62 -26.54 -1.42
C ASP A 148 15.00 -27.92 -1.21
N LEU A 149 13.98 -28.23 -2.03
CA LEU A 149 13.28 -29.53 -2.07
C LEU A 149 13.52 -30.28 -3.38
N GLY A 150 14.39 -29.75 -4.26
CA GLY A 150 14.73 -30.35 -5.55
C GLY A 150 13.90 -29.82 -6.73
N GLY A 151 14.06 -30.46 -7.89
CA GLY A 151 13.51 -30.00 -9.17
C GLY A 151 14.55 -29.21 -9.97
N ALA A 152 14.11 -28.52 -11.02
CA ALA A 152 15.00 -27.70 -11.85
C ALA A 152 15.60 -26.54 -11.06
N ALA A 153 16.87 -26.23 -11.31
CA ALA A 153 17.49 -25.01 -10.79
C ALA A 153 16.78 -23.76 -11.35
N LYS A 154 16.54 -22.79 -10.50
CA LYS A 154 15.97 -21.49 -10.82
C LYS A 154 16.84 -20.37 -10.26
N THR A 155 17.16 -19.39 -11.10
CA THR A 155 17.72 -18.13 -10.63
C THR A 155 16.65 -17.32 -9.94
N ILE A 156 16.95 -16.84 -8.76
CA ILE A 156 16.20 -15.82 -8.03
C ILE A 156 17.02 -14.54 -8.19
N ASP A 157 16.45 -13.56 -8.87
CA ASP A 157 17.12 -12.30 -9.12
C ASP A 157 17.22 -11.46 -7.84
N ALA A 158 18.25 -10.61 -7.77
CA ALA A 158 18.39 -9.63 -6.71
C ALA A 158 17.28 -8.57 -6.79
N ASP A 159 16.78 -8.16 -5.64
CA ASP A 159 15.76 -7.10 -5.50
C ASP A 159 15.99 -6.33 -4.19
N ALA A 160 15.19 -5.31 -3.91
CA ALA A 160 15.32 -4.43 -2.74
C ALA A 160 15.52 -5.22 -1.43
N ASN A 161 14.74 -6.27 -1.21
CA ASN A 161 14.83 -7.16 -0.03
C ASN A 161 15.10 -8.63 -0.42
N GLN A 162 15.88 -8.86 -1.46
CA GLN A 162 16.20 -10.19 -1.97
C GLN A 162 17.64 -10.24 -2.45
N LEU A 163 18.44 -11.15 -1.88
CA LEU A 163 19.76 -11.47 -2.44
C LEU A 163 19.59 -12.37 -3.66
N GLY A 164 20.34 -12.08 -4.72
CA GLY A 164 20.45 -12.97 -5.88
C GLY A 164 20.97 -14.34 -5.44
N MET A 165 20.32 -15.42 -5.89
CA MET A 165 20.71 -16.79 -5.57
C MET A 165 20.20 -17.79 -6.59
N THR A 166 20.78 -18.97 -6.57
CA THR A 166 20.21 -20.14 -7.24
C THR A 166 19.47 -21.00 -6.23
N ALA A 167 18.20 -21.28 -6.49
CA ALA A 167 17.38 -22.19 -5.69
C ALA A 167 16.74 -23.26 -6.58
N THR A 168 16.05 -24.23 -5.97
CA THR A 168 15.30 -25.22 -6.73
C THR A 168 13.85 -24.80 -7.01
N ALA A 169 13.24 -25.34 -8.05
CA ALA A 169 11.85 -25.05 -8.41
C ALA A 169 10.86 -25.44 -7.28
N ASN A 170 11.20 -26.48 -6.51
CA ASN A 170 10.47 -26.89 -5.32
C ASN A 170 11.27 -26.46 -4.09
N ARG A 171 10.69 -25.68 -3.21
CA ARG A 171 11.35 -25.14 -2.03
C ARG A 171 10.37 -24.74 -0.94
N ILE A 172 10.86 -24.58 0.27
CA ILE A 172 10.19 -23.91 1.37
C ILE A 172 10.95 -22.62 1.67
N THR A 173 10.23 -21.50 1.79
CA THR A 173 10.79 -20.23 2.26
C THR A 173 10.12 -19.87 3.59
N LEU A 174 10.92 -19.64 4.63
CA LEU A 174 10.45 -19.22 5.95
C LEU A 174 10.91 -17.78 6.18
N THR A 175 10.01 -16.91 6.62
CA THR A 175 10.31 -15.50 6.97
C THR A 175 9.87 -15.25 8.40
N LEU A 176 10.73 -14.65 9.22
CA LEU A 176 10.49 -14.36 10.64
C LEU A 176 11.03 -12.98 10.98
N GLY A 177 10.25 -12.13 11.61
CA GLY A 177 10.66 -10.80 12.06
C GLY A 177 9.60 -9.73 11.85
N LYS A 178 10.02 -8.48 11.67
CA LYS A 178 9.14 -7.34 11.33
C LYS A 178 9.13 -7.13 9.82
N PHE A 179 7.94 -7.13 9.20
CA PHE A 179 7.72 -6.89 7.77
C PHE A 179 6.23 -6.60 7.51
N ALA A 180 5.87 -6.18 6.30
CA ALA A 180 4.45 -6.02 5.94
C ALA A 180 3.84 -7.36 5.54
N VAL A 181 2.59 -7.63 5.93
CA VAL A 181 1.86 -8.83 5.51
C VAL A 181 1.82 -8.93 3.98
N VAL A 182 1.62 -7.81 3.32
CA VAL A 182 1.55 -7.72 1.84
C VAL A 182 2.91 -7.87 1.15
N ASP A 183 4.04 -7.86 1.86
CA ASP A 183 5.34 -8.25 1.28
C ASP A 183 5.33 -9.70 0.75
N ILE A 184 4.45 -10.55 1.28
CA ILE A 184 4.36 -11.99 0.95
C ILE A 184 2.99 -12.38 0.39
N PHE A 185 1.91 -11.81 0.94
CA PHE A 185 0.52 -12.14 0.59
C PHE A 185 -0.09 -11.09 -0.34
N ASP A 186 -1.07 -11.48 -1.15
CA ASP A 186 -1.78 -10.62 -2.14
C ASP A 186 -0.87 -9.94 -3.17
N THR A 187 0.37 -10.34 -3.34
CA THR A 187 1.29 -9.75 -4.33
C THR A 187 0.75 -9.91 -5.75
N ASN A 188 0.93 -8.89 -6.61
CA ASN A 188 0.56 -8.91 -8.03
C ASN A 188 1.65 -8.25 -8.87
N PRO A 189 2.12 -8.84 -9.97
CA PRO A 189 3.26 -8.31 -10.74
C PRO A 189 2.94 -7.03 -11.53
N TYR A 190 1.69 -6.56 -11.56
CA TYR A 190 1.25 -5.41 -12.36
C TYR A 190 0.59 -4.31 -11.55
N ALA A 191 0.27 -4.58 -10.28
CA ALA A 191 -0.34 -3.62 -9.38
C ALA A 191 -0.08 -4.06 -7.93
N HIS A 192 0.99 -3.57 -7.33
CA HIS A 192 1.36 -3.92 -5.96
C HIS A 192 2.25 -2.86 -5.29
N ASP A 193 3.22 -2.31 -5.99
CA ASP A 193 4.16 -1.35 -5.42
C ASP A 193 3.74 0.10 -5.76
N PRO A 194 3.29 0.91 -4.80
CA PRO A 194 2.88 2.29 -5.05
C PRO A 194 4.05 3.20 -5.48
N ARG A 195 5.30 2.75 -5.35
CA ARG A 195 6.50 3.46 -5.83
C ARG A 195 6.72 3.29 -7.32
N ASN A 196 6.24 2.21 -7.90
CA ASN A 196 6.47 1.84 -9.30
C ASN A 196 5.19 1.70 -10.13
N ASP A 197 4.10 1.21 -9.52
CA ASP A 197 2.84 0.92 -10.19
C ASP A 197 1.82 2.06 -10.03
N PHE A 198 0.61 1.74 -9.62
CA PHE A 198 -0.47 2.66 -9.29
C PHE A 198 -0.27 3.29 -7.90
N LEU A 199 -0.89 4.44 -7.64
CA LEU A 199 -0.84 5.06 -6.31
C LEU A 199 -1.99 4.61 -5.40
N ASN A 200 -3.18 4.39 -5.97
CA ASN A 200 -4.37 4.10 -5.17
C ASN A 200 -4.24 2.78 -4.39
N TRP A 201 -4.47 2.82 -3.08
CA TRP A 201 -4.32 1.67 -2.20
C TRP A 201 -5.22 0.49 -2.59
N ALA A 202 -6.48 0.73 -2.97
CA ALA A 202 -7.41 -0.34 -3.37
C ALA A 202 -7.12 -0.92 -4.78
N VAL A 203 -6.09 -0.40 -5.47
CA VAL A 203 -5.52 -0.97 -6.70
C VAL A 203 -4.31 -1.83 -6.39
N VAL A 204 -3.39 -1.34 -5.53
CA VAL A 204 -2.13 -2.05 -5.24
C VAL A 204 -2.31 -3.17 -4.22
N ASP A 205 -3.34 -3.09 -3.37
CA ASP A 205 -3.75 -4.14 -2.43
C ASP A 205 -5.21 -4.55 -2.65
N ALA A 206 -5.61 -5.69 -2.09
CA ALA A 206 -7.01 -6.11 -2.07
C ALA A 206 -7.80 -5.23 -1.11
N GLY A 207 -8.67 -4.34 -1.61
CA GLY A 207 -9.28 -3.24 -0.87
C GLY A 207 -10.04 -3.62 0.42
N ALA A 208 -10.52 -4.86 0.58
CA ALA A 208 -11.14 -5.35 1.81
C ALA A 208 -10.22 -6.26 2.64
N PHE A 209 -8.93 -6.32 2.34
CA PHE A 209 -7.94 -7.05 3.13
C PHE A 209 -7.43 -6.18 4.28
N ASP A 210 -8.08 -6.28 5.42
CA ASP A 210 -7.74 -5.58 6.65
C ASP A 210 -6.64 -6.38 7.38
N TYR A 211 -5.39 -6.24 6.91
CA TYR A 211 -4.27 -7.01 7.41
C TYR A 211 -3.68 -6.43 8.69
N ALA A 212 -3.07 -7.31 9.51
CA ALA A 212 -2.48 -6.92 10.78
C ALA A 212 -1.21 -6.09 10.57
N ALA A 213 -1.14 -4.95 11.25
CA ALA A 213 0.03 -4.08 11.20
C ALA A 213 0.01 -3.04 12.34
N ASP A 214 1.10 -2.27 12.47
CA ASP A 214 1.08 -0.96 13.09
C ASP A 214 0.47 0.07 12.11
N ALA A 215 0.22 1.28 12.56
CA ALA A 215 -0.38 2.34 11.74
C ALA A 215 0.42 2.74 10.48
N TRP A 216 1.61 2.17 10.28
CA TRP A 216 2.44 2.35 9.07
C TRP A 216 2.45 1.13 8.15
N GLY A 217 1.77 0.04 8.48
CA GLY A 217 1.69 -1.11 7.60
C GLY A 217 2.63 -2.28 7.93
N PHE A 218 3.29 -2.30 9.09
CA PHE A 218 4.28 -3.31 9.43
C PHE A 218 3.98 -4.00 10.75
N THR A 219 4.30 -5.30 10.83
CA THR A 219 4.08 -6.06 12.05
C THR A 219 5.15 -7.11 12.25
N TYR A 220 5.25 -7.65 13.46
CA TYR A 220 6.03 -8.86 13.72
C TYR A 220 5.22 -10.09 13.35
N GLY A 221 5.90 -11.05 12.73
CA GLY A 221 5.24 -12.28 12.32
C GLY A 221 6.18 -13.34 11.80
N ALA A 222 5.56 -14.45 11.45
CA ALA A 222 6.19 -15.57 10.77
C ALA A 222 5.37 -15.98 9.57
N ALA A 223 6.02 -16.22 8.43
CA ALA A 223 5.39 -16.74 7.24
C ALA A 223 6.16 -17.94 6.68
N ALA A 224 5.43 -18.88 6.10
CA ALA A 224 5.96 -20.02 5.40
C ALA A 224 5.34 -20.10 4.00
N GLU A 225 6.19 -20.26 2.99
CA GLU A 225 5.80 -20.45 1.60
C GLU A 225 6.29 -21.82 1.14
N TRP A 226 5.38 -22.69 0.72
CA TRP A 226 5.70 -23.97 0.11
C TRP A 226 5.47 -23.89 -1.39
N THR A 227 6.55 -23.66 -2.12
CA THR A 227 6.54 -23.49 -3.58
C THR A 227 6.83 -24.81 -4.25
N GLN A 228 5.99 -25.15 -5.21
CA GLN A 228 6.18 -26.23 -6.16
C GLN A 228 6.14 -25.65 -7.59
N ASN A 229 6.53 -26.41 -8.58
CA ASN A 229 6.72 -25.92 -9.95
C ASN A 229 5.61 -24.97 -10.44
N TRP A 230 4.33 -25.34 -10.26
CA TRP A 230 3.17 -24.59 -10.77
C TRP A 230 2.26 -24.00 -9.69
N TRP A 231 2.51 -24.24 -8.40
CA TRP A 231 1.71 -23.69 -7.31
C TRP A 231 2.57 -23.28 -6.10
N THR A 232 2.00 -22.46 -5.24
CA THR A 232 2.55 -22.09 -3.94
C THR A 232 1.43 -22.05 -2.92
N LEU A 233 1.65 -22.64 -1.74
CA LEU A 233 0.82 -22.45 -0.57
C LEU A 233 1.57 -21.57 0.42
N ARG A 234 0.88 -20.59 1.00
CA ARG A 234 1.42 -19.67 2.00
C ARG A 234 0.60 -19.70 3.26
N ALA A 235 1.26 -19.63 4.40
CA ALA A 235 0.64 -19.48 5.71
C ALA A 235 1.42 -18.44 6.51
N GLY A 236 0.73 -17.54 7.20
CA GLY A 236 1.33 -16.51 8.05
C GLY A 236 0.59 -16.36 9.37
N LEU A 237 1.35 -16.01 10.40
CA LEU A 237 0.85 -15.61 11.72
C LEU A 237 1.51 -14.29 12.09
N PHE A 238 0.72 -13.29 12.43
CA PHE A 238 1.15 -11.91 12.62
C PHE A 238 0.56 -11.33 13.92
N ASP A 239 1.36 -10.55 14.64
CA ASP A 239 0.87 -9.78 15.77
C ASP A 239 0.00 -8.62 15.27
N GLY A 240 -0.98 -8.22 16.05
CA GLY A 240 -1.86 -7.12 15.73
C GLY A 240 -1.55 -5.84 16.49
N SER A 241 -2.17 -4.74 16.08
CA SER A 241 -2.13 -3.48 16.82
C SER A 241 -2.85 -3.59 18.17
N THR A 242 -2.47 -2.78 19.15
CA THR A 242 -3.09 -2.78 20.49
C THR A 242 -4.55 -2.34 20.48
N THR A 243 -4.86 -1.41 19.58
CA THR A 243 -6.23 -0.90 19.26
C THR A 243 -6.28 -0.60 17.77
N PRO A 244 -7.44 -0.47 17.16
CA PRO A 244 -7.57 -0.13 15.75
C PRO A 244 -6.67 1.03 15.31
N ASN A 245 -5.87 0.79 14.27
CA ASN A 245 -4.92 1.76 13.69
C ASN A 245 -3.92 2.36 14.68
N SER A 246 -3.51 1.59 15.70
CA SER A 246 -2.50 2.01 16.67
C SER A 246 -1.09 1.96 16.09
N PRO A 247 -0.19 2.90 16.45
CA PRO A 247 1.24 2.76 16.17
C PRO A 247 1.91 1.63 16.98
N ASP A 248 1.25 1.15 18.05
CA ASP A 248 1.80 0.15 18.97
C ASP A 248 1.21 -1.24 18.68
N LEU A 249 2.08 -2.23 18.54
CA LEU A 249 1.73 -3.64 18.37
C LEU A 249 1.50 -4.34 19.72
N ASP A 250 0.54 -5.25 19.76
CA ASP A 250 0.30 -6.12 20.93
C ASP A 250 1.21 -7.36 20.86
N LEU A 251 2.38 -7.25 21.48
CA LEU A 251 3.37 -8.32 21.50
C LEU A 251 3.06 -9.43 22.53
N ARG A 252 1.87 -9.45 23.13
CA ARG A 252 1.42 -10.53 24.03
C ARG A 252 0.98 -11.74 23.22
N PRO A 253 1.69 -12.88 23.29
CA PRO A 253 1.41 -14.01 22.41
C PRO A 253 -0.05 -14.49 22.50
N GLY A 254 -0.73 -14.57 21.34
CA GLY A 254 -2.09 -15.09 21.22
C GLY A 254 -3.20 -14.20 21.76
N GLN A 255 -2.91 -12.96 22.15
CA GLN A 255 -3.94 -11.98 22.53
C GLN A 255 -4.62 -11.41 21.28
N GLN A 256 -3.88 -10.65 20.50
CA GLN A 256 -4.32 -10.10 19.23
C GLN A 256 -3.41 -10.58 18.13
N PHE A 257 -3.96 -11.20 17.11
CA PHE A 257 -3.18 -11.79 16.03
C PHE A 257 -4.02 -11.95 14.77
N GLN A 258 -3.34 -12.12 13.65
CA GLN A 258 -3.96 -12.50 12.38
C GLN A 258 -3.29 -13.76 11.84
N VAL A 259 -4.12 -14.70 11.36
CA VAL A 259 -3.69 -15.83 10.53
C VAL A 259 -4.08 -15.53 9.09
N VAL A 260 -3.15 -15.70 8.17
CA VAL A 260 -3.37 -15.55 6.73
C VAL A 260 -2.97 -16.83 6.02
N LEU A 261 -3.83 -17.30 5.12
CA LEU A 261 -3.58 -18.44 4.24
C LEU A 261 -3.78 -18.01 2.79
N GLU A 262 -2.86 -18.38 1.90
CA GLU A 262 -2.98 -18.11 0.47
C GLU A 262 -2.57 -19.32 -0.35
N ALA A 263 -3.34 -19.61 -1.40
CA ALA A 263 -3.02 -20.61 -2.41
C ALA A 263 -2.87 -19.90 -3.77
N GLU A 264 -1.75 -20.13 -4.44
CA GLU A 264 -1.43 -19.60 -5.77
C GLU A 264 -1.30 -20.75 -6.76
N ALA A 265 -1.91 -20.60 -7.93
CA ALA A 265 -1.70 -21.45 -9.09
C ALA A 265 -1.16 -20.62 -10.27
N ARG A 266 -0.04 -21.07 -10.83
CA ARG A 266 0.55 -20.52 -12.04
C ARG A 266 0.16 -21.38 -13.23
N TYR A 267 -0.24 -20.73 -14.33
CA TYR A 267 -0.69 -21.42 -15.54
C TYR A 267 -0.22 -20.67 -16.78
N ALA A 268 -0.33 -21.31 -17.92
CA ALA A 268 -0.13 -20.66 -19.21
C ALA A 268 -1.47 -20.70 -19.99
N LEU A 269 -1.97 -19.51 -20.34
CA LEU A 269 -3.14 -19.35 -21.20
C LEU A 269 -2.69 -18.69 -22.51
N TRP A 270 -3.00 -19.30 -23.66
CA TRP A 270 -2.51 -18.87 -24.99
C TRP A 270 -0.98 -18.73 -25.05
N ALA A 271 -0.25 -19.68 -24.44
CA ALA A 271 1.20 -19.67 -24.28
C ALA A 271 1.75 -18.39 -23.56
N ARG A 272 0.95 -17.80 -22.69
CA ARG A 272 1.27 -16.62 -21.88
C ARG A 272 1.09 -16.95 -20.41
N ASP A 273 2.01 -16.42 -19.59
CA ASP A 273 1.99 -16.67 -18.16
C ASP A 273 0.81 -15.97 -17.48
N GLY A 274 0.19 -16.68 -16.57
CA GLY A 274 -0.85 -16.19 -15.69
C GLY A 274 -0.76 -16.79 -14.31
N SER A 275 -1.36 -16.14 -13.33
CA SER A 275 -1.51 -16.65 -11.98
C SER A 275 -2.87 -16.29 -11.41
N ILE A 276 -3.32 -17.13 -10.49
CA ILE A 276 -4.52 -16.87 -9.68
C ILE A 276 -4.19 -17.22 -8.24
N LYS A 277 -4.60 -16.36 -7.31
CA LYS A 277 -4.41 -16.52 -5.87
C LYS A 277 -5.75 -16.45 -5.17
N LEU A 278 -5.91 -17.29 -4.17
CA LEU A 278 -7.03 -17.27 -3.24
C LEU A 278 -6.47 -17.09 -1.85
N LEU A 279 -6.88 -16.03 -1.16
CA LEU A 279 -6.45 -15.70 0.17
C LEU A 279 -7.64 -15.72 1.13
N GLY A 280 -7.43 -16.24 2.34
CA GLY A 280 -8.35 -16.13 3.46
C GLY A 280 -7.60 -15.70 4.70
N TYR A 281 -8.23 -14.86 5.54
CA TYR A 281 -7.64 -14.43 6.80
C TYR A 281 -8.64 -14.48 7.96
N GLN A 282 -8.09 -14.65 9.15
CA GLN A 282 -8.79 -14.49 10.43
C GLN A 282 -7.97 -13.58 11.32
N THR A 283 -8.57 -12.47 11.75
CA THR A 283 -8.03 -11.56 12.76
C THR A 283 -8.75 -11.78 14.08
N ARG A 284 -8.01 -11.91 15.18
CA ARG A 284 -8.52 -11.84 16.55
C ARG A 284 -8.00 -10.57 17.19
N ALA A 285 -8.89 -9.64 17.50
CA ALA A 285 -8.53 -8.32 18.02
C ALA A 285 -9.60 -7.72 18.93
N LEU A 286 -9.24 -6.66 19.66
CA LEU A 286 -10.15 -5.82 20.42
C LEU A 286 -10.91 -4.93 19.44
N LEU A 287 -12.14 -5.30 19.10
CA LEU A 287 -12.98 -4.64 18.11
C LEU A 287 -14.38 -4.36 18.67
N ALA A 288 -14.91 -3.20 18.33
CA ALA A 288 -16.32 -2.90 18.51
C ALA A 288 -17.15 -3.47 17.35
N SER A 289 -18.33 -4.03 17.62
CA SER A 289 -19.29 -4.32 16.55
C SER A 289 -20.13 -3.08 16.26
N PHE A 290 -20.57 -2.93 15.00
CA PHE A 290 -21.44 -1.80 14.66
C PHE A 290 -22.76 -1.76 15.46
N PRO A 291 -23.42 -2.91 15.74
CA PRO A 291 -24.58 -2.89 16.65
C PRO A 291 -24.26 -2.37 18.06
N ASP A 292 -23.11 -2.74 18.64
CA ASP A 292 -22.72 -2.26 19.97
C ASP A 292 -22.39 -0.76 19.95
N LEU A 293 -21.72 -0.27 18.91
CA LEU A 293 -21.45 1.17 18.71
C LEU A 293 -22.75 1.95 18.57
N LEU A 294 -23.70 1.47 17.76
CA LEU A 294 -25.00 2.10 17.57
C LEU A 294 -25.79 2.17 18.86
N ALA A 295 -25.83 1.08 19.66
CA ALA A 295 -26.45 1.04 20.95
C ALA A 295 -25.79 2.02 21.93
N PHE A 296 -24.45 2.03 21.98
CA PHE A 296 -23.71 2.92 22.85
C PHE A 296 -24.03 4.40 22.57
N PHE A 297 -23.98 4.85 21.30
CA PHE A 297 -24.27 6.25 20.94
C PHE A 297 -25.74 6.61 21.12
N ALA A 298 -26.66 5.66 20.99
CA ALA A 298 -28.07 5.88 21.31
C ALA A 298 -28.31 6.12 22.82
N ASP A 299 -27.58 5.38 23.67
CA ASP A 299 -27.67 5.49 25.12
C ASP A 299 -26.86 6.67 25.69
N HIS A 300 -25.85 7.14 24.94
CA HIS A 300 -24.94 8.22 25.34
C HIS A 300 -24.83 9.31 24.25
N PRO A 301 -25.90 10.09 24.01
CA PRO A 301 -25.92 11.14 23.02
C PRO A 301 -24.79 12.17 23.28
N GLY A 302 -23.93 12.41 22.27
CA GLY A 302 -22.77 13.32 22.36
C GLY A 302 -21.52 12.71 22.97
N ALA A 303 -21.49 11.40 23.23
CA ALA A 303 -20.26 10.70 23.58
C ALA A 303 -19.23 10.77 22.44
N SER A 304 -17.95 10.78 22.80
CA SER A 304 -16.85 10.75 21.84
C SER A 304 -16.53 9.31 21.38
N GLU A 305 -15.85 9.18 20.26
CA GLU A 305 -15.31 7.91 19.77
C GLU A 305 -14.43 7.21 20.83
N THR A 306 -13.61 7.97 21.58
CA THR A 306 -12.78 7.44 22.67
C THR A 306 -13.62 6.80 23.78
N GLN A 307 -14.82 7.35 24.08
CA GLN A 307 -15.71 6.75 25.07
C GLN A 307 -16.35 5.45 24.54
N ALA A 308 -16.56 5.34 23.23
CA ALA A 308 -17.07 4.14 22.58
C ALA A 308 -16.05 2.97 22.58
N GLU A 309 -14.78 3.21 22.88
CA GLU A 309 -13.79 2.14 23.08
C GLU A 309 -14.20 1.14 24.16
N SER A 310 -15.01 1.56 25.12
CA SER A 310 -15.53 0.71 26.20
C SER A 310 -16.36 -0.50 25.70
N VAL A 311 -16.88 -0.46 24.46
CA VAL A 311 -17.63 -1.59 23.87
C VAL A 311 -16.75 -2.52 23.02
N ARG A 312 -15.43 -2.26 22.96
CA ARG A 312 -14.48 -3.17 22.30
C ARG A 312 -14.27 -4.43 23.13
N HIS A 313 -14.37 -5.57 22.46
CA HIS A 313 -14.11 -6.90 23.02
C HIS A 313 -13.24 -7.71 22.07
N LEU A 314 -12.57 -8.75 22.58
CA LEU A 314 -11.87 -9.69 21.71
C LEU A 314 -12.86 -10.39 20.77
N ARG A 315 -12.76 -10.10 19.48
CA ARG A 315 -13.62 -10.63 18.41
C ARG A 315 -12.79 -11.27 17.31
N ASN A 316 -13.44 -12.12 16.55
CA ASN A 316 -12.86 -12.65 15.31
C ASN A 316 -13.48 -11.92 14.12
N LYS A 317 -12.62 -11.49 13.19
CA LYS A 317 -12.96 -10.89 11.89
C LYS A 317 -12.41 -11.79 10.80
N PHE A 318 -13.14 -11.97 9.71
CA PHE A 318 -12.77 -12.83 8.61
C PHE A 318 -12.86 -12.09 7.28
N GLY A 319 -12.03 -12.48 6.33
CA GLY A 319 -12.16 -12.03 4.97
C GLY A 319 -11.47 -12.94 3.98
N PHE A 320 -11.75 -12.67 2.71
CA PHE A 320 -11.24 -13.44 1.57
C PHE A 320 -10.87 -12.50 0.43
N SER A 321 -9.87 -12.89 -0.36
CA SER A 321 -9.57 -12.23 -1.62
C SER A 321 -9.25 -13.24 -2.73
N LEU A 322 -9.58 -12.83 -3.95
CA LEU A 322 -9.14 -13.39 -5.21
C LEU A 322 -8.21 -12.36 -5.86
N ASN A 323 -7.05 -12.80 -6.32
CA ASN A 323 -6.10 -11.97 -7.05
C ASN A 323 -5.64 -12.74 -8.28
N ALA A 324 -5.70 -12.13 -9.45
CA ALA A 324 -5.31 -12.74 -10.71
C ALA A 324 -4.45 -11.80 -11.55
N ALA A 325 -3.48 -12.37 -12.23
CA ALA A 325 -2.60 -11.68 -13.17
C ALA A 325 -2.49 -12.49 -14.47
N GLN A 326 -2.48 -11.81 -15.62
CA GLN A 326 -2.41 -12.46 -16.93
C GLN A 326 -1.62 -11.59 -17.91
N THR A 327 -0.59 -12.14 -18.51
CA THR A 327 0.03 -11.56 -19.71
C THR A 327 -0.88 -11.81 -20.92
N LEU A 328 -1.38 -10.75 -21.55
CA LEU A 328 -2.26 -10.83 -22.73
C LEU A 328 -1.47 -10.77 -24.03
N THR A 329 -0.47 -9.91 -24.11
CA THR A 329 0.44 -9.79 -25.25
C THR A 329 1.88 -9.58 -24.74
N PRO A 330 2.92 -9.53 -25.60
CA PRO A 330 4.28 -9.22 -25.14
C PRO A 330 4.44 -7.86 -24.44
N THR A 331 3.44 -6.98 -24.55
CA THR A 331 3.49 -5.63 -24.00
C THR A 331 2.30 -5.26 -23.14
N LEU A 332 1.21 -6.04 -23.17
CA LEU A 332 -0.02 -5.77 -22.44
C LEU A 332 -0.28 -6.87 -21.42
N ASN A 333 -0.46 -6.46 -20.18
CA ASN A 333 -0.79 -7.29 -19.04
C ASN A 333 -2.11 -6.85 -18.42
N ALA A 334 -2.80 -7.74 -17.72
CA ALA A 334 -4.03 -7.44 -17.02
C ALA A 334 -3.99 -8.04 -15.61
N PHE A 335 -4.70 -7.40 -14.68
CA PHE A 335 -4.92 -7.89 -13.33
C PHE A 335 -6.38 -7.72 -12.89
N LEU A 336 -6.74 -8.50 -11.89
CA LEU A 336 -8.05 -8.44 -11.23
C LEU A 336 -7.86 -8.77 -9.75
N ARG A 337 -8.47 -7.98 -8.87
CA ARG A 337 -8.70 -8.34 -7.47
C ARG A 337 -10.17 -8.27 -7.12
N ALA A 338 -10.62 -9.18 -6.26
CA ALA A 338 -11.94 -9.12 -5.65
C ALA A 338 -11.79 -9.53 -4.19
N SER A 339 -12.27 -8.72 -3.26
CA SER A 339 -12.11 -8.98 -1.85
C SER A 339 -13.37 -8.67 -1.05
N LEU A 340 -13.52 -9.37 0.08
CA LEU A 340 -14.62 -9.17 1.01
C LEU A 340 -14.16 -9.41 2.45
N GLY A 341 -14.56 -8.50 3.35
CA GLY A 341 -14.52 -8.64 4.79
C GLY A 341 -15.91 -8.97 5.34
N ASP A 342 -16.01 -9.35 6.61
CA ASP A 342 -17.28 -9.72 7.23
C ASP A 342 -18.23 -8.52 7.46
N GLY A 343 -17.69 -7.29 7.49
CA GLY A 343 -18.43 -6.03 7.58
C GLY A 343 -19.28 -5.89 8.86
N ARG A 344 -18.93 -6.58 9.96
CA ARG A 344 -19.68 -6.59 11.22
C ARG A 344 -19.06 -5.71 12.28
N THR A 345 -17.77 -5.44 12.18
CA THR A 345 -16.97 -4.70 13.14
C THR A 345 -16.32 -3.49 12.51
N GLU A 346 -15.82 -2.59 13.32
CA GLU A 346 -14.94 -1.51 12.88
C GLU A 346 -13.73 -2.07 12.10
N ALA A 347 -13.04 -1.20 11.37
CA ALA A 347 -11.77 -1.55 10.73
C ALA A 347 -10.74 -1.90 11.81
N TYR A 348 -9.79 -2.80 11.49
CA TYR A 348 -8.73 -3.12 12.41
C TYR A 348 -7.52 -2.21 12.20
N ASP A 349 -6.94 -2.20 10.99
CA ASP A 349 -5.75 -1.38 10.75
C ASP A 349 -5.89 -0.43 9.56
N PHE A 350 -6.40 -0.88 8.41
CA PHE A 350 -6.30 -0.06 7.20
C PHE A 350 -7.60 0.26 6.50
N THR A 351 -8.57 -0.66 6.48
CA THR A 351 -9.64 -0.51 5.51
C THR A 351 -11.01 -0.33 6.10
N ASP A 352 -11.65 0.77 5.71
CA ASP A 352 -13.10 0.97 5.87
C ASP A 352 -13.89 0.42 4.66
N ILE A 353 -13.34 -0.57 3.96
CA ILE A 353 -13.96 -1.24 2.80
C ILE A 353 -14.40 -2.65 3.23
N ASP A 354 -15.67 -3.01 3.01
CA ASP A 354 -16.16 -4.35 3.30
C ASP A 354 -16.19 -5.25 2.06
N ARG A 355 -16.27 -4.66 0.85
CA ARG A 355 -16.17 -5.37 -0.42
C ARG A 355 -15.50 -4.48 -1.46
N SER A 356 -14.56 -5.04 -2.19
CA SER A 356 -13.86 -4.35 -3.27
C SER A 356 -13.73 -5.23 -4.49
N VAL A 357 -13.82 -4.61 -5.65
CA VAL A 357 -13.39 -5.20 -6.92
C VAL A 357 -12.52 -4.17 -7.62
N SER A 358 -11.30 -4.55 -7.98
CA SER A 358 -10.39 -3.75 -8.81
C SER A 358 -9.92 -4.56 -10.01
N ALA A 359 -9.78 -3.91 -11.16
CA ALA A 359 -9.24 -4.50 -12.37
C ALA A 359 -8.48 -3.44 -13.16
N GLY A 360 -7.47 -3.88 -13.88
CA GLY A 360 -6.69 -2.96 -14.68
C GLY A 360 -5.77 -3.63 -15.68
N VAL A 361 -5.07 -2.79 -16.42
CA VAL A 361 -4.08 -3.18 -17.40
C VAL A 361 -2.78 -2.39 -17.20
N SER A 362 -1.67 -3.03 -17.55
CA SER A 362 -0.34 -2.43 -17.58
C SER A 362 0.25 -2.64 -18.98
N LEU A 363 0.62 -1.55 -19.66
CA LEU A 363 1.15 -1.55 -21.02
C LEU A 363 2.59 -1.05 -21.02
N SER A 364 3.52 -1.91 -21.45
CA SER A 364 4.93 -1.55 -21.64
C SER A 364 5.11 -0.59 -22.81
N GLY A 365 5.97 0.41 -22.64
CA GLY A 365 6.31 1.41 -23.64
C GLY A 365 7.07 0.91 -24.87
N LYS A 366 7.32 -0.40 -24.99
CA LYS A 366 7.90 -1.00 -26.21
C LYS A 366 7.13 -0.62 -27.47
N SER A 367 5.80 -0.46 -27.35
CA SER A 367 4.92 -0.11 -28.48
C SER A 367 5.16 1.29 -29.05
N TRP A 368 5.82 2.19 -28.29
CA TRP A 368 6.18 3.57 -28.73
C TRP A 368 7.68 3.87 -28.58
N GLY A 369 8.52 2.82 -28.56
CA GLY A 369 9.99 2.94 -28.56
C GLY A 369 10.60 3.31 -27.22
N ARG A 370 9.86 3.18 -26.12
CA ARG A 370 10.32 3.46 -24.75
C ARG A 370 10.09 2.23 -23.84
N PRO A 371 10.91 1.18 -23.98
CA PRO A 371 10.63 -0.13 -23.38
C PRO A 371 10.56 -0.14 -21.85
N ASN A 372 11.13 0.86 -21.19
CA ASN A 372 11.17 0.98 -19.73
C ASN A 372 10.05 1.89 -19.18
N ASP A 373 9.23 2.50 -20.03
CA ASP A 373 8.06 3.25 -19.62
C ASP A 373 6.87 2.30 -19.41
N THR A 374 5.94 2.69 -18.57
CA THR A 374 4.71 1.93 -18.32
C THR A 374 3.50 2.87 -18.34
N LEU A 375 2.45 2.46 -19.05
CA LEU A 375 1.12 3.07 -19.00
C LEU A 375 0.18 2.12 -18.27
N GLY A 376 -0.40 2.57 -17.16
CA GLY A 376 -1.40 1.84 -16.38
C GLY A 376 -2.79 2.43 -16.53
N LEU A 377 -3.82 1.59 -16.43
CA LEU A 377 -5.21 1.99 -16.27
C LEU A 377 -5.89 1.01 -15.34
N ALA A 378 -6.44 1.50 -14.23
CA ALA A 378 -7.17 0.70 -13.25
C ALA A 378 -8.53 1.30 -12.93
N ALA A 379 -9.47 0.44 -12.54
CA ALA A 379 -10.78 0.83 -12.03
C ALA A 379 -11.08 0.04 -10.75
N VAL A 380 -11.72 0.70 -9.77
CA VAL A 380 -12.11 0.13 -8.48
C VAL A 380 -13.56 0.44 -8.17
N ALA A 381 -14.24 -0.50 -7.52
CA ALA A 381 -15.55 -0.28 -6.91
C ALA A 381 -15.53 -0.84 -5.48
N ASN A 382 -15.66 0.06 -4.50
CA ASN A 382 -15.70 -0.24 -3.08
C ASN A 382 -17.12 -0.12 -2.52
N THR A 383 -17.51 -1.00 -1.62
CA THR A 383 -18.79 -0.94 -0.94
C THR A 383 -18.65 -1.33 0.54
N ILE A 384 -19.62 -0.89 1.33
CA ILE A 384 -19.73 -1.19 2.76
C ILE A 384 -20.93 -2.11 3.07
N SER A 385 -20.88 -2.77 4.22
CA SER A 385 -21.98 -3.56 4.74
C SER A 385 -23.15 -2.65 5.16
N LYS A 386 -24.33 -3.26 5.33
CA LYS A 386 -25.46 -2.52 5.89
C LYS A 386 -25.17 -2.01 7.30
N ALA A 387 -24.49 -2.79 8.13
CA ALA A 387 -24.19 -2.43 9.52
C ALA A 387 -23.24 -1.21 9.59
N ARG A 388 -22.18 -1.17 8.76
CA ARG A 388 -21.29 0.00 8.65
C ARG A 388 -22.03 1.21 8.08
N LYS A 389 -22.88 1.01 7.07
CA LYS A 389 -23.69 2.08 6.51
C LYS A 389 -24.61 2.71 7.59
N ASP A 390 -25.35 1.88 8.35
CA ASP A 390 -26.23 2.36 9.42
C ASP A 390 -25.43 3.15 10.48
N PHE A 391 -24.18 2.72 10.78
CA PHE A 391 -23.28 3.42 11.69
C PHE A 391 -22.88 4.79 11.14
N PHE A 392 -22.45 4.89 9.89
CA PHE A 392 -22.08 6.16 9.25
C PHE A 392 -23.30 7.10 9.06
N GLU A 393 -24.49 6.56 8.77
CA GLU A 393 -25.74 7.36 8.71
C GLU A 393 -26.06 8.07 10.03
N GLN A 394 -25.68 7.48 11.16
CA GLN A 394 -25.86 8.06 12.49
C GLN A 394 -24.67 8.93 12.95
N GLY A 395 -23.70 9.17 12.10
CA GLY A 395 -22.58 10.04 12.37
C GLY A 395 -21.33 9.34 12.89
N GLY A 396 -21.29 8.02 12.88
CA GLY A 396 -20.10 7.26 13.25
C GLY A 396 -18.93 7.54 12.33
N LEU A 397 -17.72 7.36 12.86
CA LEU A 397 -16.45 7.57 12.15
C LEU A 397 -15.73 6.24 11.98
N GLY A 398 -15.18 6.01 10.79
CA GLY A 398 -14.20 4.97 10.53
C GLY A 398 -12.77 5.49 10.75
N ILE A 399 -11.79 4.67 10.44
CA ILE A 399 -10.37 5.06 10.52
C ILE A 399 -10.05 6.16 9.49
N LEU A 400 -10.52 5.99 8.25
CA LEU A 400 -10.20 6.88 7.12
C LEU A 400 -11.39 7.70 6.65
N VAL A 401 -12.62 7.23 6.87
CA VAL A 401 -13.83 7.85 6.34
C VAL A 401 -14.88 8.09 7.43
N GLY A 402 -15.78 9.03 7.16
CA GLY A 402 -16.88 9.40 8.04
C GLY A 402 -17.17 10.90 8.00
N ASP A 403 -18.24 11.26 7.33
CA ASP A 403 -18.63 12.67 7.12
C ASP A 403 -19.51 13.23 8.25
N GLY A 404 -19.67 12.49 9.37
CA GLY A 404 -20.62 12.82 10.44
C GLY A 404 -22.08 12.51 10.08
N LYS A 405 -22.37 12.07 8.86
CA LYS A 405 -23.64 11.52 8.37
C LYS A 405 -23.45 10.95 6.98
N LEU A 406 -24.30 10.00 6.58
CA LEU A 406 -24.27 9.39 5.26
C LEU A 406 -25.71 9.27 4.73
N LEU A 407 -26.32 10.39 4.29
CA LEU A 407 -27.71 10.44 3.90
C LEU A 407 -27.98 9.69 2.59
N ASN A 408 -27.06 9.76 1.63
CA ASN A 408 -27.17 9.18 0.31
C ASN A 408 -25.97 8.26 0.02
N ALA A 409 -26.00 7.05 0.55
CA ALA A 409 -24.93 6.08 0.33
C ALA A 409 -24.89 5.55 -1.11
N GLY A 410 -23.67 5.31 -1.60
CA GLY A 410 -23.39 4.68 -2.90
C GLY A 410 -22.03 4.01 -2.91
N PRO A 411 -21.70 3.18 -3.93
CA PRO A 411 -20.37 2.64 -4.06
C PRO A 411 -19.38 3.78 -4.32
N GLU A 412 -18.21 3.73 -3.65
CA GLU A 412 -17.06 4.53 -4.05
C GLU A 412 -16.45 3.91 -5.31
N GLN A 413 -16.25 4.71 -6.33
CA GLN A 413 -15.73 4.27 -7.64
C GLN A 413 -14.51 5.10 -7.99
N ILE A 414 -13.43 4.43 -8.35
CA ILE A 414 -12.15 5.07 -8.65
C ILE A 414 -11.70 4.62 -10.04
N LEU A 415 -11.23 5.57 -10.85
CA LEU A 415 -10.55 5.32 -12.12
C LEU A 415 -9.17 5.96 -12.05
N GLU A 416 -8.12 5.18 -12.29
CA GLU A 416 -6.73 5.62 -12.18
C GLU A 416 -5.95 5.29 -13.47
N PRO A 417 -5.78 6.22 -14.41
CA PRO A 417 -4.71 6.19 -15.39
C PRO A 417 -3.40 6.72 -14.78
N THR A 418 -2.30 6.02 -15.03
CA THR A 418 -0.95 6.42 -14.61
C THR A 418 0.04 6.22 -15.74
N TYR A 419 1.08 7.08 -15.83
CA TYR A 419 2.18 6.95 -16.79
C TYR A 419 3.51 7.13 -16.07
N SER A 420 4.30 6.07 -16.03
CA SER A 420 5.66 6.08 -15.48
C SER A 420 6.67 6.25 -16.61
N TYR A 421 7.39 7.35 -16.60
CA TYR A 421 8.46 7.71 -17.52
C TYR A 421 9.80 7.34 -16.91
N ALA A 422 10.49 6.37 -17.50
CA ALA A 422 11.85 6.01 -17.13
C ALA A 422 12.84 7.07 -17.65
N VAL A 423 13.35 7.90 -16.76
CA VAL A 423 14.35 8.94 -17.10
C VAL A 423 15.70 8.27 -17.42
N ARG A 424 16.08 7.31 -16.58
CA ARG A 424 17.27 6.45 -16.71
C ARG A 424 17.10 5.22 -15.80
N PRO A 425 17.97 4.20 -15.89
CA PRO A 425 17.95 3.10 -14.94
C PRO A 425 17.97 3.61 -13.49
N GLY A 426 17.03 3.13 -12.68
CA GLY A 426 16.86 3.52 -11.28
C GLY A 426 16.25 4.91 -11.04
N VAL A 427 15.76 5.63 -12.07
CA VAL A 427 15.09 6.93 -11.90
C VAL A 427 13.87 7.01 -12.78
N SER A 428 12.70 7.20 -12.19
CA SER A 428 11.43 7.39 -12.88
C SER A 428 10.67 8.62 -12.38
N VAL A 429 9.86 9.19 -13.26
CA VAL A 429 8.86 10.22 -12.93
C VAL A 429 7.52 9.72 -13.43
N ALA A 430 6.50 9.73 -12.59
CA ALA A 430 5.17 9.32 -12.99
C ALA A 430 4.17 10.48 -12.87
N ALA A 431 3.25 10.54 -13.84
CA ALA A 431 2.03 11.32 -13.78
C ALA A 431 0.88 10.38 -13.46
N ASP A 432 0.07 10.75 -12.49
CA ASP A 432 -1.08 10.00 -12.02
C ASP A 432 -2.33 10.87 -12.03
N TYR A 433 -3.45 10.27 -12.33
CA TYR A 433 -4.74 10.91 -12.22
C TYR A 433 -5.74 9.94 -11.61
N GLN A 434 -6.50 10.41 -10.63
CA GLN A 434 -7.59 9.61 -10.08
C GLN A 434 -8.91 10.38 -10.19
N PHE A 435 -9.92 9.75 -10.75
CA PHE A 435 -11.29 10.21 -10.71
C PHE A 435 -12.04 9.40 -9.66
N VAL A 436 -12.48 10.06 -8.58
CA VAL A 436 -13.19 9.44 -7.46
C VAL A 436 -14.64 9.89 -7.47
N ASN A 437 -15.55 8.97 -7.73
CA ASN A 437 -16.99 9.19 -7.63
C ASN A 437 -17.49 8.66 -6.29
N HIS A 438 -18.33 9.43 -5.59
CA HIS A 438 -18.85 9.15 -4.26
C HIS A 438 -17.74 8.86 -3.22
N PRO A 439 -16.79 9.80 -3.00
CA PRO A 439 -15.74 9.62 -2.00
C PRO A 439 -16.36 9.29 -0.63
N ALA A 440 -15.75 8.35 0.10
CA ALA A 440 -16.27 7.84 1.37
C ALA A 440 -17.74 7.33 1.27
N TYR A 441 -18.10 6.71 0.15
CA TYR A 441 -19.45 6.15 -0.12
C TYR A 441 -20.56 7.20 -0.22
N ASN A 442 -20.24 8.49 -0.29
CA ASN A 442 -21.22 9.58 -0.16
C ASN A 442 -21.56 10.21 -1.50
N ARG A 443 -22.81 10.03 -1.98
CA ARG A 443 -23.33 10.62 -3.22
C ARG A 443 -23.53 12.14 -3.16
N ASP A 444 -23.55 12.71 -1.95
CA ASP A 444 -23.68 14.15 -1.75
C ASP A 444 -22.33 14.87 -1.89
N ARG A 445 -21.24 14.12 -2.17
CA ARG A 445 -19.87 14.61 -2.30
C ARG A 445 -19.25 14.19 -3.62
N GLY A 446 -18.41 15.06 -4.19
CA GLY A 446 -17.70 14.80 -5.43
C GLY A 446 -18.51 15.00 -6.70
N PRO A 447 -18.11 14.44 -7.86
CA PRO A 447 -16.87 13.67 -8.00
C PRO A 447 -15.61 14.50 -7.74
N VAL A 448 -14.50 13.82 -7.44
CA VAL A 448 -13.20 14.44 -7.18
C VAL A 448 -12.20 14.03 -8.25
N SER A 449 -11.46 15.00 -8.78
CA SER A 449 -10.32 14.78 -9.66
C SER A 449 -9.04 15.00 -8.86
N ILE A 450 -8.17 13.98 -8.77
CA ILE A 450 -6.88 14.06 -8.07
C ILE A 450 -5.78 13.96 -9.12
N LEU A 451 -4.88 14.93 -9.12
CA LEU A 451 -3.67 14.94 -9.95
C LEU A 451 -2.51 14.52 -9.07
N GLY A 452 -1.73 13.55 -9.50
CA GLY A 452 -0.55 13.03 -8.82
C GLY A 452 0.72 13.18 -9.65
N ALA A 453 1.82 13.44 -8.99
CA ALA A 453 3.16 13.36 -9.55
C ALA A 453 4.06 12.61 -8.58
N ARG A 454 4.83 11.64 -9.09
CA ARG A 454 5.75 10.83 -8.29
C ARG A 454 7.14 10.89 -8.92
N LEU A 455 8.15 11.16 -8.10
CA LEU A 455 9.56 10.97 -8.42
C LEU A 455 10.07 9.79 -7.60
N HIS A 456 10.56 8.75 -8.25
CA HIS A 456 11.17 7.60 -7.60
C HIS A 456 12.61 7.40 -8.07
N MET A 457 13.52 7.16 -7.12
CA MET A 457 14.92 6.88 -7.38
C MET A 457 15.37 5.69 -6.56
N GLN A 458 16.10 4.75 -7.18
CA GLN A 458 16.66 3.57 -6.54
C GLN A 458 18.06 3.22 -7.10
N PHE A 459 18.90 2.58 -6.27
CA PHE A 459 20.25 2.12 -6.64
C PHE A 459 20.62 0.81 -5.97
#